data_e85b09a26f08ce9af82784516e1032ac
#
_entry.id   e85b09a26f08ce9af82784516e1032ac
#
_cell.length_a   1.000
_cell.length_b   1.000
_cell.length_c   1.000
_cell.angle_alpha   90.00
_cell.angle_beta   90.00
_cell.angle_gamma   90.00
#
_symmetry.space_group_name_H-M   'P 1'
#
loop_
_entity.id
_entity.type
_entity.pdbx_description
1 polymer ?
#
loop_
_entity_poly.entity_id
_entity_poly.type
_entity_poly.pdbx_seq_one_letter_code
_entity_poly.pdbx_strand_id
1 'polypeptide(L)'
;MYNLNTKRAIVEEGGVMEWVSGSFGSHTSYLYPMTILKGKGSRMEFTGITFAGHGQNLDTGAKVVHTGADTSSYINTKSISKDGGISTFRSSVVVNKNAEGAKSSVSCESLMLDAESQSDTIPAIDVRTRKADVGHEAQIGKISNEAIFYLMSRGLSEEDARACIVSGFADNVSKELPLEYAIEMNNLIRLEMKGSIG
;
A
#
# COMPACT_ATOMS: atom_id res chain seq x y z
N MET A 1 -4.23 -2.97 -21.11
CA MET A 1 -5.24 -2.01 -20.54
C MET A 1 -4.52 -1.00 -19.69
N TYR A 2 -4.95 0.29 -19.73
CA TYR A 2 -4.43 1.36 -18.87
C TYR A 2 -5.51 1.79 -17.88
N ASN A 3 -5.14 1.93 -16.62
CA ASN A 3 -5.99 2.46 -15.56
C ASN A 3 -5.35 3.73 -14.98
N LEU A 4 -5.88 4.89 -15.31
CA LEU A 4 -5.40 6.19 -14.84
C LEU A 4 -6.46 6.80 -13.94
N ASN A 5 -6.21 6.82 -12.64
CA ASN A 5 -7.19 7.25 -11.66
C ASN A 5 -6.60 8.29 -10.72
N THR A 6 -7.38 9.34 -10.45
CA THR A 6 -7.03 10.35 -9.46
C THR A 6 -8.23 10.68 -8.58
N LYS A 7 -8.01 10.71 -7.27
CA LYS A 7 -9.02 11.02 -6.26
C LYS A 7 -8.52 12.17 -5.37
N ARG A 8 -9.43 13.01 -4.90
CA ARG A 8 -9.09 14.15 -4.04
C ARG A 8 -10.09 14.24 -2.90
N ALA A 9 -9.58 14.55 -1.71
CA ALA A 9 -10.39 14.82 -0.53
C ALA A 9 -9.89 16.09 0.18
N ILE A 10 -10.80 16.85 0.75
CA ILE A 10 -10.52 17.94 1.69
C ILE A 10 -11.22 17.58 2.99
N VAL A 11 -10.47 17.57 4.09
CA VAL A 11 -10.98 17.17 5.40
C VAL A 11 -11.04 18.40 6.29
N GLU A 12 -12.23 18.75 6.71
CA GLU A 12 -12.50 19.88 7.58
C GLU A 12 -12.26 19.51 9.06
N GLU A 13 -12.51 20.45 9.98
CA GLU A 13 -12.20 20.30 11.41
C GLU A 13 -12.78 19.01 12.02
N GLY A 14 -11.92 18.24 12.68
CA GLY A 14 -12.25 16.98 13.32
C GLY A 14 -12.67 15.85 12.39
N GLY A 15 -12.75 16.12 11.08
CA GLY A 15 -13.13 15.11 10.09
C GLY A 15 -12.07 14.00 9.92
N VAL A 16 -12.51 12.85 9.44
CA VAL A 16 -11.67 11.70 9.13
C VAL A 16 -11.89 11.28 7.68
N MET A 17 -10.81 10.99 6.96
CA MET A 17 -10.83 10.40 5.63
C MET A 17 -10.10 9.07 5.66
N GLU A 18 -10.81 8.02 5.34
CA GLU A 18 -10.24 6.67 5.19
C GLU A 18 -10.21 6.28 3.72
N TRP A 19 -9.04 5.85 3.26
CA TRP A 19 -8.86 5.26 1.95
C TRP A 19 -8.47 3.80 2.09
N VAL A 20 -9.21 2.92 1.46
CA VAL A 20 -8.79 1.55 1.25
C VAL A 20 -8.67 1.30 -0.24
N SER A 21 -7.53 0.79 -0.68
CA SER A 21 -7.20 0.66 -2.10
C SER A 21 -6.59 -0.70 -2.41
N GLY A 22 -7.17 -1.40 -3.38
CA GLY A 22 -6.59 -2.60 -3.99
C GLY A 22 -6.25 -2.34 -5.46
N SER A 23 -5.04 -2.66 -5.89
CA SER A 23 -4.59 -2.61 -7.28
C SER A 23 -4.23 -4.01 -7.74
N PHE A 24 -5.08 -4.58 -8.58
CA PHE A 24 -4.93 -5.89 -9.19
C PHE A 24 -5.23 -5.80 -10.68
N GLY A 25 -4.51 -6.55 -11.50
CA GLY A 25 -4.72 -6.54 -12.94
C GLY A 25 -4.28 -5.24 -13.61
N SER A 26 -4.73 -5.02 -14.84
CA SER A 26 -4.26 -3.98 -15.76
C SER A 26 -2.78 -4.11 -16.14
N HIS A 27 -2.46 -3.78 -17.39
CA HIS A 27 -1.07 -3.75 -17.84
C HIS A 27 -0.31 -2.59 -17.19
N THR A 28 -0.96 -1.43 -17.08
CA THR A 28 -0.40 -0.24 -16.45
C THR A 28 -1.46 0.46 -15.62
N SER A 29 -1.16 0.73 -14.35
CA SER A 29 -2.02 1.50 -13.45
C SER A 29 -1.27 2.67 -12.85
N TYR A 30 -1.94 3.84 -12.82
CA TYR A 30 -1.53 5.03 -12.07
C TYR A 30 -2.66 5.45 -11.14
N LEU A 31 -2.48 5.29 -9.84
CA LEU A 31 -3.49 5.61 -8.82
C LEU A 31 -2.87 6.44 -7.70
N TYR A 32 -3.23 7.74 -7.64
CA TYR A 32 -2.68 8.68 -6.67
C TYR A 32 -3.79 9.47 -5.95
N PRO A 33 -4.43 8.90 -4.92
CA PRO A 33 -5.31 9.67 -4.07
C PRO A 33 -4.54 10.76 -3.32
N MET A 34 -5.18 11.91 -3.14
CA MET A 34 -4.62 13.02 -2.39
C MET A 34 -5.63 13.54 -1.37
N THR A 35 -5.17 13.77 -0.15
CA THR A 35 -5.95 14.35 0.94
C THR A 35 -5.34 15.67 1.40
N ILE A 36 -6.17 16.70 1.57
CA ILE A 36 -5.81 17.94 2.23
C ILE A 36 -6.46 17.96 3.61
N LEU A 37 -5.64 17.90 4.65
CA LEU A 37 -6.07 18.02 6.04
C LEU A 37 -6.14 19.51 6.39
N LYS A 38 -7.29 20.12 6.14
CA LYS A 38 -7.50 21.57 6.22
C LYS A 38 -7.94 22.01 7.61
N GLY A 39 -8.85 21.28 8.21
CA GLY A 39 -9.38 21.61 9.53
C GLY A 39 -8.45 21.16 10.67
N LYS A 40 -8.55 21.88 11.80
CA LYS A 40 -7.84 21.47 13.01
C LYS A 40 -8.25 20.06 13.44
N GLY A 41 -7.26 19.22 13.82
CA GLY A 41 -7.51 17.87 14.30
C GLY A 41 -8.05 16.90 13.23
N SER A 42 -8.08 17.30 11.96
CA SER A 42 -8.49 16.39 10.88
C SER A 42 -7.49 15.25 10.68
N ARG A 43 -7.99 14.11 10.19
CA ARG A 43 -7.21 12.88 10.09
C ARG A 43 -7.35 12.22 8.72
N MET A 44 -6.31 11.50 8.31
CA MET A 44 -6.34 10.64 7.13
C MET A 44 -5.68 9.30 7.42
N GLU A 45 -6.35 8.24 7.01
CA GLU A 45 -5.79 6.89 6.99
C GLU A 45 -5.83 6.35 5.57
N PHE A 46 -4.74 5.76 5.13
CA PHE A 46 -4.63 5.11 3.82
C PHE A 46 -4.09 3.70 4.01
N THR A 47 -4.88 2.73 3.62
CA THR A 47 -4.47 1.33 3.57
C THR A 47 -4.53 0.83 2.14
N GLY A 48 -3.39 0.36 1.61
CA GLY A 48 -3.26 -0.04 0.22
C GLY A 48 -2.62 -1.41 0.04
N ILE A 49 -3.09 -2.14 -0.97
CA ILE A 49 -2.41 -3.34 -1.46
C ILE A 49 -2.30 -3.32 -2.97
N THR A 50 -1.13 -3.71 -3.48
CA THR A 50 -0.84 -3.81 -4.90
C THR A 50 -0.30 -5.20 -5.19
N PHE A 51 -0.80 -5.84 -6.25
CA PHE A 51 -0.27 -7.11 -6.74
C PHE A 51 0.07 -6.96 -8.23
N ALA A 52 1.36 -6.97 -8.56
CA ALA A 52 1.87 -6.86 -9.91
C ALA A 52 2.34 -8.23 -10.42
N GLY A 53 1.65 -8.78 -11.40
CA GLY A 53 2.00 -10.02 -12.09
C GLY A 53 2.75 -9.79 -13.39
N HIS A 54 2.88 -10.85 -14.21
CA HIS A 54 3.59 -10.81 -15.48
C HIS A 54 3.11 -9.68 -16.40
N GLY A 55 4.07 -8.89 -16.92
CA GLY A 55 3.80 -7.79 -17.84
C GLY A 55 3.05 -6.60 -17.23
N GLN A 56 2.86 -6.57 -15.91
CA GLN A 56 2.16 -5.49 -15.22
C GLN A 56 3.16 -4.47 -14.65
N ASN A 57 2.81 -3.19 -14.77
CA ASN A 57 3.51 -2.07 -14.13
C ASN A 57 2.49 -1.22 -13.37
N LEU A 58 2.48 -1.38 -12.05
CA LEU A 58 1.51 -0.76 -11.16
C LEU A 58 2.21 0.32 -10.33
N ASP A 59 2.00 1.58 -10.72
CA ASP A 59 2.55 2.75 -10.04
C ASP A 59 1.44 3.41 -9.22
N THR A 60 1.48 3.21 -7.92
CA THR A 60 0.47 3.66 -6.97
C THR A 60 1.09 4.62 -5.96
N GLY A 61 0.26 5.34 -5.23
CA GLY A 61 0.76 6.25 -4.21
C GLY A 61 -0.33 6.85 -3.37
N ALA A 62 0.10 7.61 -2.36
CA ALA A 62 -0.79 8.41 -1.53
C ALA A 62 -0.13 9.76 -1.22
N LYS A 63 -0.88 10.84 -1.37
CA LYS A 63 -0.42 12.19 -1.02
C LYS A 63 -1.27 12.76 0.09
N VAL A 64 -0.63 13.29 1.12
CA VAL A 64 -1.28 14.05 2.19
C VAL A 64 -0.65 15.42 2.32
N VAL A 65 -1.50 16.44 2.50
CA VAL A 65 -1.08 17.82 2.74
C VAL A 65 -1.72 18.29 4.05
N HIS A 66 -0.88 18.48 5.08
CA HIS A 66 -1.29 19.04 6.35
C HIS A 66 -1.27 20.56 6.26
N THR A 67 -2.43 21.20 6.43
CA THR A 67 -2.59 22.65 6.46
C THR A 67 -3.19 23.16 7.78
N GLY A 68 -4.00 22.35 8.44
CA GLY A 68 -4.53 22.60 9.78
C GLY A 68 -3.58 22.17 10.89
N ALA A 69 -3.74 22.77 12.08
CA ALA A 69 -3.01 22.36 13.28
C ALA A 69 -3.51 21.03 13.84
N ASP A 70 -2.66 20.32 14.57
CA ASP A 70 -2.96 19.06 15.26
C ASP A 70 -3.53 17.96 14.36
N THR A 71 -3.19 17.99 13.07
CA THR A 71 -3.64 17.01 12.07
C THR A 71 -2.82 15.74 12.11
N SER A 72 -3.41 14.60 11.73
CA SER A 72 -2.69 13.33 11.68
C SER A 72 -2.93 12.55 10.40
N SER A 73 -1.91 11.86 9.93
CA SER A 73 -2.04 10.93 8.81
C SER A 73 -1.27 9.63 9.06
N TYR A 74 -1.85 8.54 8.58
CA TYR A 74 -1.24 7.24 8.56
C TYR A 74 -1.37 6.62 7.17
N ILE A 75 -0.27 6.21 6.58
CA ILE A 75 -0.21 5.55 5.28
C ILE A 75 0.43 4.19 5.48
N ASN A 76 -0.33 3.13 5.22
CA ASN A 76 0.12 1.75 5.29
C ASN A 76 -0.08 1.07 3.94
N THR A 77 1.00 0.55 3.35
CA THR A 77 0.92 -0.08 2.04
C THR A 77 1.69 -1.37 1.98
N LYS A 78 1.10 -2.32 1.26
CA LYS A 78 1.73 -3.59 0.94
C LYS A 78 1.75 -3.80 -0.56
N SER A 79 2.89 -4.19 -1.10
CA SER A 79 3.04 -4.54 -2.51
C SER A 79 3.59 -5.94 -2.66
N ILE A 80 3.07 -6.65 -3.64
CA ILE A 80 3.48 -7.99 -4.03
C ILE A 80 3.83 -7.94 -5.50
N SER A 81 4.99 -8.49 -5.88
CA SER A 81 5.41 -8.58 -7.28
C SER A 81 5.80 -10.00 -7.61
N LYS A 82 5.33 -10.50 -8.77
CA LYS A 82 5.48 -11.87 -9.24
C LYS A 82 5.71 -11.92 -10.75
N ASP A 83 6.50 -12.90 -11.21
CA ASP A 83 6.73 -13.21 -12.63
C ASP A 83 7.21 -12.00 -13.45
N GLY A 84 8.15 -11.22 -12.87
CA GLY A 84 8.70 -10.01 -13.48
C GLY A 84 7.78 -8.79 -13.42
N GLY A 85 6.71 -8.83 -12.63
CA GLY A 85 5.84 -7.68 -12.37
C GLY A 85 6.58 -6.54 -11.66
N ILE A 86 6.17 -5.31 -11.95
CA ILE A 86 6.77 -4.10 -11.36
C ILE A 86 5.72 -3.38 -10.52
N SER A 87 6.02 -3.18 -9.25
CA SER A 87 5.23 -2.34 -8.35
C SER A 87 6.04 -1.12 -7.89
N THR A 88 5.48 0.07 -8.02
CA THR A 88 6.07 1.30 -7.50
C THR A 88 5.06 1.95 -6.55
N PHE A 89 5.51 2.30 -5.35
CA PHE A 89 4.72 3.09 -4.41
C PHE A 89 5.36 4.46 -4.16
N ARG A 90 4.58 5.52 -4.39
CA ARG A 90 5.01 6.92 -4.18
C ARG A 90 4.23 7.54 -3.04
N SER A 91 4.88 7.72 -1.88
CA SER A 91 4.30 8.50 -0.79
C SER A 91 4.70 9.98 -0.89
N SER A 92 3.77 10.87 -0.59
CA SER A 92 4.06 12.31 -0.53
C SER A 92 3.40 12.93 0.70
N VAL A 93 4.23 13.39 1.65
CA VAL A 93 3.79 14.07 2.86
C VAL A 93 4.26 15.51 2.81
N VAL A 94 3.32 16.45 2.86
CA VAL A 94 3.60 17.88 2.91
C VAL A 94 3.02 18.45 4.20
N VAL A 95 3.85 19.06 5.03
CA VAL A 95 3.43 19.74 6.26
C VAL A 95 3.68 21.24 6.12
N ASN A 96 2.62 22.02 6.01
CA ASN A 96 2.70 23.47 5.84
C ASN A 96 3.12 24.17 7.14
N LYS A 97 3.57 25.43 7.02
CA LYS A 97 4.07 26.25 8.15
C LYS A 97 3.05 26.35 9.30
N ASN A 98 1.75 26.40 9.00
CA ASN A 98 0.70 26.56 9.99
C ASN A 98 0.19 25.25 10.58
N ALA A 99 0.66 24.10 10.08
CA ALA A 99 0.26 22.77 10.55
C ALA A 99 1.09 22.35 11.77
N GLU A 100 1.12 23.20 12.82
CA GLU A 100 1.77 22.86 14.08
C GLU A 100 1.08 21.68 14.75
N GLY A 101 1.86 20.78 15.36
CA GLY A 101 1.35 19.57 16.00
C GLY A 101 0.99 18.45 15.00
N ALA A 102 1.27 18.63 13.71
CA ALA A 102 1.00 17.61 12.70
C ALA A 102 1.82 16.34 12.97
N LYS A 103 1.19 15.18 12.79
CA LYS A 103 1.82 13.86 12.89
C LYS A 103 1.57 13.07 11.60
N SER A 104 2.60 12.46 11.04
CA SER A 104 2.48 11.60 9.88
C SER A 104 3.36 10.38 10.00
N SER A 105 2.80 9.21 9.76
CA SER A 105 3.55 7.96 9.66
C SER A 105 3.27 7.29 8.32
N VAL A 106 4.33 6.84 7.67
CA VAL A 106 4.27 6.09 6.42
C VAL A 106 4.99 4.77 6.61
N SER A 107 4.28 3.66 6.38
CA SER A 107 4.82 2.31 6.39
C SER A 107 4.60 1.65 5.04
N CYS A 108 5.68 1.17 4.43
CA CYS A 108 5.66 0.52 3.12
C CYS A 108 6.33 -0.84 3.24
N GLU A 109 5.59 -1.90 2.96
CA GLU A 109 6.13 -3.25 2.92
C GLU A 109 5.99 -3.84 1.52
N SER A 110 7.05 -4.45 1.02
CA SER A 110 7.08 -5.06 -0.31
C SER A 110 7.61 -6.48 -0.27
N LEU A 111 6.92 -7.38 -0.95
CA LEU A 111 7.27 -8.79 -1.07
C LEU A 111 7.45 -9.18 -2.54
N MET A 112 8.67 -9.52 -2.94
CA MET A 112 8.96 -10.07 -4.26
C MET A 112 8.96 -11.61 -4.19
N LEU A 113 8.25 -12.26 -5.11
CA LEU A 113 8.10 -13.71 -5.12
C LEU A 113 9.16 -14.42 -5.96
N ASP A 114 9.95 -13.68 -6.74
CA ASP A 114 11.01 -14.18 -7.63
C ASP A 114 12.15 -13.17 -7.76
N ALA A 115 13.12 -13.46 -8.62
CA ALA A 115 14.30 -12.62 -8.82
C ALA A 115 14.11 -11.55 -9.91
N GLU A 116 13.16 -11.75 -10.81
CA GLU A 116 12.86 -10.91 -11.97
C GLU A 116 11.92 -9.76 -11.61
N SER A 117 11.12 -9.95 -10.58
CA SER A 117 10.16 -8.95 -10.08
C SER A 117 10.84 -7.75 -9.43
N GLN A 118 10.19 -6.59 -9.53
CA GLN A 118 10.71 -5.32 -9.00
C GLN A 118 9.69 -4.67 -8.06
N SER A 119 10.22 -4.02 -7.03
CA SER A 119 9.42 -3.21 -6.13
C SER A 119 10.21 -1.98 -5.71
N ASP A 120 9.62 -0.81 -5.97
CA ASP A 120 10.21 0.49 -5.65
C ASP A 120 9.33 1.25 -4.66
N THR A 121 9.97 1.90 -3.69
CA THR A 121 9.33 2.85 -2.78
C THR A 121 10.01 4.20 -2.91
N ILE A 122 9.23 5.23 -3.28
CA ILE A 122 9.72 6.57 -3.56
C ILE A 122 9.04 7.56 -2.61
N PRO A 123 9.63 7.85 -1.45
CA PRO A 123 9.09 8.83 -0.51
C PRO A 123 9.44 10.26 -0.90
N ALA A 124 8.48 11.17 -0.72
CA ALA A 124 8.68 12.60 -0.80
C ALA A 124 8.14 13.28 0.46
N ILE A 125 9.01 13.90 1.26
CA ILE A 125 8.66 14.52 2.54
C ILE A 125 9.09 15.99 2.52
N ASP A 126 8.12 16.90 2.69
CA ASP A 126 8.34 18.35 2.76
C ASP A 126 7.73 18.89 4.07
N VAL A 127 8.56 19.15 5.06
CA VAL A 127 8.14 19.64 6.40
C VAL A 127 8.59 21.07 6.59
N ARG A 128 7.64 21.99 6.69
CA ARG A 128 7.88 23.44 6.77
C ARG A 128 7.67 24.03 8.17
N THR A 129 7.48 23.21 9.21
CA THR A 129 7.38 23.61 10.62
C THR A 129 8.29 22.74 11.48
N ARG A 130 8.78 23.30 12.60
CA ARG A 130 9.60 22.54 13.57
C ARG A 130 8.76 21.76 14.58
N LYS A 131 7.45 21.97 14.58
CA LYS A 131 6.50 21.35 15.54
C LYS A 131 5.68 20.26 14.86
N ALA A 132 6.31 19.41 14.06
CA ALA A 132 5.69 18.24 13.44
C ALA A 132 6.52 17.00 13.71
N ASP A 133 5.85 15.86 13.75
CA ASP A 133 6.46 14.55 13.87
C ASP A 133 6.13 13.74 12.60
N VAL A 134 7.15 13.40 11.81
CA VAL A 134 6.97 12.71 10.54
C VAL A 134 7.95 11.56 10.46
N GLY A 135 7.42 10.34 10.32
CA GLY A 135 8.17 9.11 10.15
C GLY A 135 7.89 8.42 8.82
N HIS A 136 8.90 7.75 8.27
CA HIS A 136 8.76 6.85 7.12
C HIS A 136 9.58 5.59 7.37
N GLU A 137 8.93 4.44 7.19
CA GLU A 137 9.57 3.13 7.24
C GLU A 137 9.28 2.38 5.94
N ALA A 138 10.29 1.72 5.38
CA ALA A 138 10.15 0.87 4.21
C ALA A 138 10.86 -0.46 4.45
N GLN A 139 10.17 -1.55 4.18
CA GLN A 139 10.70 -2.91 4.22
C GLN A 139 10.49 -3.57 2.85
N ILE A 140 11.58 -3.93 2.17
CA ILE A 140 11.53 -4.62 0.88
C ILE A 140 12.24 -5.95 1.04
N GLY A 141 11.54 -7.03 0.75
CA GLY A 141 12.08 -8.37 0.90
C GLY A 141 11.67 -9.32 -0.21
N LYS A 142 12.39 -10.43 -0.30
CA LYS A 142 12.00 -11.60 -1.11
C LYS A 142 11.31 -12.63 -0.22
N ILE A 143 10.48 -13.46 -0.85
CA ILE A 143 9.86 -14.59 -0.15
C ILE A 143 10.96 -15.52 0.40
N SER A 144 10.82 -15.91 1.67
CA SER A 144 11.81 -16.75 2.35
C SER A 144 11.71 -18.20 1.89
N ASN A 145 12.80 -18.73 1.33
CA ASN A 145 12.90 -20.15 0.98
C ASN A 145 12.83 -21.06 2.21
N GLU A 146 13.34 -20.60 3.37
CA GLU A 146 13.24 -21.35 4.62
C GLU A 146 11.77 -21.45 5.08
N ALA A 147 10.99 -20.38 4.95
CA ALA A 147 9.58 -20.40 5.28
C ALA A 147 8.79 -21.32 4.34
N ILE A 148 9.09 -21.30 3.04
CA ILE A 148 8.51 -22.23 2.06
C ILE A 148 8.84 -23.67 2.44
N PHE A 149 10.12 -23.98 2.66
CA PHE A 149 10.58 -25.31 3.03
C PHE A 149 9.92 -25.80 4.34
N TYR A 150 9.80 -24.93 5.33
CA TYR A 150 9.11 -25.26 6.59
C TYR A 150 7.66 -25.67 6.35
N LEU A 151 6.91 -24.91 5.55
CA LEU A 151 5.53 -25.21 5.24
C LEU A 151 5.40 -26.50 4.42
N MET A 152 6.29 -26.73 3.46
CA MET A 152 6.36 -27.99 2.70
C MET A 152 6.65 -29.19 3.62
N SER A 153 7.51 -29.06 4.62
CA SER A 153 7.79 -30.12 5.59
C SER A 153 6.56 -30.45 6.48
N ARG A 154 5.55 -29.58 6.50
CA ARG A 154 4.25 -29.79 7.14
C ARG A 154 3.18 -30.34 6.20
N GLY A 155 3.55 -30.70 4.97
CA GLY A 155 2.67 -31.37 4.02
C GLY A 155 2.01 -30.47 2.99
N LEU A 156 2.34 -29.18 2.93
CA LEU A 156 1.86 -28.28 1.88
C LEU A 156 2.66 -28.51 0.58
N SER A 157 2.00 -28.35 -0.58
CA SER A 157 2.74 -28.19 -1.84
C SER A 157 3.53 -26.86 -1.83
N GLU A 158 4.51 -26.72 -2.70
CA GLU A 158 5.25 -25.44 -2.82
C GLU A 158 4.30 -24.29 -3.19
N GLU A 159 3.38 -24.54 -4.10
CA GLU A 159 2.35 -23.56 -4.51
C GLU A 159 1.49 -23.12 -3.32
N ASP A 160 0.99 -24.08 -2.52
CA ASP A 160 0.18 -23.76 -1.34
C ASP A 160 0.99 -23.06 -0.25
N ALA A 161 2.26 -23.41 -0.08
CA ALA A 161 3.16 -22.76 0.87
C ALA A 161 3.39 -21.29 0.49
N ARG A 162 3.65 -21.00 -0.79
CA ARG A 162 3.78 -19.64 -1.30
C ARG A 162 2.49 -18.85 -1.13
N ALA A 163 1.34 -19.43 -1.51
CA ALA A 163 0.02 -18.81 -1.34
C ALA A 163 -0.30 -18.50 0.12
N CYS A 164 0.09 -19.39 1.04
CA CYS A 164 -0.09 -19.18 2.49
C CYS A 164 0.73 -17.97 2.99
N ILE A 165 1.99 -17.85 2.58
CA ILE A 165 2.86 -16.73 2.96
C ILE A 165 2.29 -15.40 2.42
N VAL A 166 1.89 -15.38 1.13
CA VAL A 166 1.31 -14.19 0.49
C VAL A 166 0.00 -13.79 1.15
N SER A 167 -0.87 -14.75 1.47
CA SER A 167 -2.12 -14.47 2.19
C SER A 167 -1.85 -13.89 3.58
N GLY A 168 -0.87 -14.42 4.31
CA GLY A 168 -0.46 -13.90 5.61
C GLY A 168 0.12 -12.48 5.51
N PHE A 169 0.88 -12.19 4.46
CA PHE A 169 1.39 -10.84 4.19
C PHE A 169 0.26 -9.83 3.92
N ALA A 170 -0.80 -10.24 3.21
CA ALA A 170 -1.94 -9.40 2.88
C ALA A 170 -2.99 -9.29 4.01
N ASP A 171 -2.92 -10.12 5.05
CA ASP A 171 -3.97 -10.30 6.06
C ASP A 171 -4.35 -9.00 6.79
N ASN A 172 -3.38 -8.16 7.09
CA ASN A 172 -3.64 -6.88 7.75
C ASN A 172 -4.53 -5.95 6.92
N VAL A 173 -4.31 -5.90 5.59
CA VAL A 173 -5.15 -5.12 4.68
C VAL A 173 -6.55 -5.72 4.59
N SER A 174 -6.64 -7.05 4.55
CA SER A 174 -7.92 -7.78 4.51
C SER A 174 -8.81 -7.44 5.70
N LYS A 175 -8.24 -7.27 6.89
CA LYS A 175 -8.97 -6.96 8.12
C LYS A 175 -9.56 -5.54 8.17
N GLU A 176 -9.02 -4.62 7.39
CA GLU A 176 -9.53 -3.24 7.26
C GLU A 176 -10.75 -3.15 6.32
N LEU A 177 -11.01 -4.21 5.55
CA LEU A 177 -12.06 -4.22 4.55
C LEU A 177 -13.40 -4.74 5.13
N PRO A 178 -14.56 -4.24 4.65
CA PRO A 178 -15.82 -4.95 4.80
C PRO A 178 -15.72 -6.38 4.29
N LEU A 179 -16.48 -7.29 4.91
CA LEU A 179 -16.35 -8.75 4.69
C LEU A 179 -16.39 -9.14 3.21
N GLU A 180 -17.30 -8.55 2.43
CA GLU A 180 -17.47 -8.85 1.01
C GLU A 180 -16.22 -8.49 0.20
N TYR A 181 -15.63 -7.34 0.48
CA TYR A 181 -14.40 -6.89 -0.19
C TYR A 181 -13.17 -7.69 0.27
N ALA A 182 -13.13 -8.09 1.55
CA ALA A 182 -12.06 -8.94 2.07
C ALA A 182 -12.06 -10.32 1.38
N ILE A 183 -13.24 -10.91 1.19
CA ILE A 183 -13.42 -12.19 0.47
C ILE A 183 -12.95 -12.03 -0.99
N GLU A 184 -13.39 -10.97 -1.66
CA GLU A 184 -13.02 -10.72 -3.05
C GLU A 184 -11.51 -10.49 -3.22
N MET A 185 -10.91 -9.67 -2.35
CA MET A 185 -9.46 -9.45 -2.36
C MET A 185 -8.67 -10.74 -2.19
N ASN A 186 -9.08 -11.59 -1.23
CA ASN A 186 -8.42 -12.88 -1.01
C ASN A 186 -8.60 -13.83 -2.20
N ASN A 187 -9.74 -13.78 -2.89
CA ASN A 187 -9.96 -14.53 -4.13
C ASN A 187 -9.06 -14.01 -5.26
N LEU A 188 -8.95 -12.69 -5.44
CA LEU A 188 -8.07 -12.08 -6.44
C LEU A 188 -6.60 -12.47 -6.19
N ILE A 189 -6.11 -12.36 -4.95
CA ILE A 189 -4.75 -12.79 -4.60
C ILE A 189 -4.54 -14.27 -4.97
N ARG A 190 -5.51 -15.12 -4.67
CA ARG A 190 -5.41 -16.55 -4.97
C ARG A 190 -5.41 -16.85 -6.47
N LEU A 191 -6.17 -16.08 -7.25
CA LEU A 191 -6.18 -16.16 -8.72
C LEU A 191 -4.86 -15.68 -9.33
N GLU A 192 -4.33 -14.56 -8.84
CA GLU A 192 -3.02 -14.04 -9.26
C GLU A 192 -1.90 -15.03 -8.93
N MET A 193 -1.95 -15.67 -7.76
CA MET A 193 -0.95 -16.70 -7.38
C MET A 193 -0.96 -17.89 -8.34
N LYS A 194 -2.13 -18.27 -8.89
CA LYS A 194 -2.27 -19.34 -9.88
C LYS A 194 -1.96 -18.91 -11.31
N GLY A 195 -1.67 -17.64 -11.57
CA GLY A 195 -1.46 -17.10 -12.90
C GLY A 195 -2.73 -17.08 -13.77
N SER A 196 -3.91 -17.01 -13.16
CA SER A 196 -5.21 -17.12 -13.83
C SER A 196 -5.81 -15.77 -14.25
N ILE A 197 -5.17 -14.66 -13.92
CA ILE A 197 -5.59 -13.30 -14.31
C ILE A 197 -4.51 -12.73 -15.23
N GLY A 198 -4.79 -12.71 -16.53
CA GLY A 198 -3.94 -12.15 -17.59
C GLY A 198 -4.73 -11.19 -18.47
#